data_8a4bfdfeebea774cf46b2c580bb37525
#
_entry.id   8a4bfdfeebea774cf46b2c580bb37525
#
_cell.length_a   1.000
_cell.length_b   1.000
_cell.length_c   1.000
_cell.angle_alpha   90.00
_cell.angle_beta   90.00
_cell.angle_gamma   90.00
#
_symmetry.space_group_name_H-M   'P 1'
#
loop_
_entity.id
_entity.type
_entity.pdbx_description
1 polymer ?
#
loop_
_entity_poly.entity_id
_entity_poly.type
_entity_poly.pdbx_seq_one_letter_code
_entity_poly.pdbx_strand_id
1 'polypeptide(L)'
;LLNLLRNPPACCRIEPVFATSRTHGYRYARKFARKLLDCPSVGLEDDPIEFQTGDIFLGLNLNHHAVTDQIRYLEVLRNAGVRIFFVVYDLLPILIPKVFPPGTDDLHDKWLKSISRVSDGVVCISRSVADDVTEWLKTNGPKRLRPLKIGWFHIGADIENSVPTQGLPDDASQVLN
;
A
#
# COMPACT_ATOMS: atom_id res chain seq x y z
N LEU A 1 -5.29 5.20 7.93
CA LEU A 1 -6.58 5.04 7.25
C LEU A 1 -7.69 5.75 8.01
N LEU A 2 -7.85 5.52 9.33
CA LEU A 2 -8.92 6.13 10.14
C LEU A 2 -8.96 7.66 10.00
N ASN A 3 -7.82 8.34 10.11
CA ASN A 3 -7.74 9.79 9.93
C ASN A 3 -8.16 10.24 8.52
N LEU A 4 -7.77 9.49 7.48
CA LEU A 4 -8.19 9.80 6.11
C LEU A 4 -9.69 9.64 5.91
N LEU A 5 -10.32 8.68 6.60
CA LEU A 5 -11.77 8.48 6.53
C LEU A 5 -12.54 9.55 7.31
N ARG A 6 -12.02 9.98 8.46
CA ARG A 6 -12.65 11.02 9.30
C ARG A 6 -12.47 12.43 8.74
N ASN A 7 -11.27 12.67 8.17
CA ASN A 7 -10.85 13.98 7.68
C ASN A 7 -10.28 13.84 6.27
N PRO A 8 -11.12 13.54 5.26
CA PRO A 8 -10.63 13.43 3.89
C PRO A 8 -10.09 14.79 3.41
N PRO A 9 -9.09 14.82 2.52
CA PRO A 9 -8.65 16.05 1.87
C PRO A 9 -9.81 16.75 1.18
N ALA A 10 -9.76 18.07 1.11
CA ALA A 10 -10.80 18.87 0.45
C ALA A 10 -11.03 18.37 -0.99
N CYS A 11 -12.29 18.27 -1.38
CA CYS A 11 -12.72 17.78 -2.69
C CYS A 11 -12.38 16.30 -2.98
N CYS A 12 -12.02 15.51 -1.98
CA CYS A 12 -11.76 14.08 -2.14
C CYS A 12 -12.77 13.24 -1.34
N ARG A 13 -13.25 12.17 -1.96
CA ARG A 13 -13.92 11.07 -1.28
C ARG A 13 -12.94 9.92 -1.14
N ILE A 14 -12.79 9.37 0.06
CA ILE A 14 -11.92 8.24 0.35
C ILE A 14 -12.76 6.99 0.49
N GLU A 15 -12.51 6.02 -0.35
CA GLU A 15 -13.18 4.72 -0.32
C GLU A 15 -12.15 3.60 -0.10
N PRO A 16 -12.18 2.93 1.05
CA PRO A 16 -11.38 1.71 1.25
C PRO A 16 -11.84 0.61 0.30
N VAL A 17 -10.88 -0.03 -0.33
CA VAL A 17 -11.11 -1.12 -1.28
C VAL A 17 -10.22 -2.31 -0.96
N PHE A 18 -10.64 -3.50 -1.36
CA PHE A 18 -9.86 -4.71 -1.21
C PHE A 18 -10.00 -5.60 -2.44
N ALA A 19 -9.03 -6.47 -2.63
CA ALA A 19 -9.09 -7.58 -3.56
C ALA A 19 -8.53 -8.84 -2.89
N THR A 20 -8.96 -9.98 -3.39
CA THR A 20 -8.40 -11.29 -3.02
C THR A 20 -7.93 -11.99 -4.29
N SER A 21 -7.11 -13.03 -4.15
CA SER A 21 -6.72 -13.88 -5.27
C SER A 21 -7.90 -14.59 -5.96
N ARG A 22 -9.06 -14.65 -5.30
CA ARG A 22 -10.28 -15.31 -5.81
C ARG A 22 -11.27 -14.35 -6.46
N THR A 23 -11.09 -13.03 -6.28
CA THR A 23 -11.98 -12.02 -6.85
C THR A 23 -11.41 -11.46 -8.13
N HIS A 24 -12.25 -11.18 -9.13
CA HIS A 24 -11.85 -10.37 -10.28
C HIS A 24 -12.08 -8.90 -9.96
N GLY A 25 -10.99 -8.14 -9.88
CA GLY A 25 -11.02 -6.72 -9.57
C GLY A 25 -11.12 -6.41 -8.07
N TYR A 26 -11.27 -5.14 -7.78
CA TYR A 26 -11.41 -4.60 -6.44
C TYR A 26 -12.88 -4.39 -6.07
N ARG A 27 -13.16 -4.50 -4.78
CA ARG A 27 -14.48 -4.26 -4.19
C ARG A 27 -14.35 -3.21 -3.09
N TYR A 28 -15.41 -2.48 -2.84
CA TYR A 28 -15.48 -1.59 -1.68
C TYR A 28 -15.36 -2.39 -0.39
N ALA A 29 -14.60 -1.88 0.57
CA ALA A 29 -14.49 -2.44 1.92
C ALA A 29 -15.43 -1.74 2.90
N ARG A 30 -16.70 -1.62 2.54
CA ARG A 30 -17.69 -0.83 3.28
C ARG A 30 -17.99 -1.39 4.68
N LYS A 31 -18.05 -2.72 4.79
CA LYS A 31 -18.23 -3.41 6.09
C LYS A 31 -17.05 -3.13 7.02
N PHE A 32 -15.83 -3.19 6.48
CA PHE A 32 -14.61 -2.86 7.24
C PHE A 32 -14.56 -1.39 7.64
N ALA A 33 -14.84 -0.47 6.71
CA ALA A 33 -14.81 0.97 6.97
C ALA A 33 -15.80 1.37 8.07
N ARG A 34 -17.00 0.80 8.07
CA ARG A 34 -18.00 1.04 9.12
C ARG A 34 -17.57 0.54 10.49
N LYS A 35 -17.01 -0.66 10.56
CA LYS A 35 -16.44 -1.19 11.80
C LYS A 35 -15.35 -0.28 12.34
N LEU A 36 -14.48 0.24 11.44
CA LEU A 36 -13.41 1.14 11.81
C LEU A 36 -13.90 2.51 12.31
N LEU A 37 -15.07 2.97 11.80
CA LEU A 37 -15.69 4.25 12.15
C LEU A 37 -16.73 4.14 13.27
N ASP A 38 -16.93 2.95 13.84
CA ASP A 38 -17.95 2.67 14.84
C ASP A 38 -19.38 3.02 14.37
N CYS A 39 -19.66 2.85 13.08
CA CYS A 39 -20.95 3.13 12.49
C CYS A 39 -21.83 1.86 12.43
N PRO A 40 -23.16 1.98 12.65
CA PRO A 40 -24.07 0.82 12.58
C PRO A 40 -24.03 0.14 11.20
N SER A 41 -24.04 -1.19 11.20
CA SER A 41 -24.05 -2.00 9.97
C SER A 41 -25.46 -2.11 9.40
N VAL A 42 -25.89 -1.21 8.54
CA VAL A 42 -27.17 -1.33 7.83
C VAL A 42 -26.92 -1.43 6.33
N GLY A 43 -27.24 -2.60 5.75
CA GLY A 43 -27.58 -2.78 4.33
C GLY A 43 -26.56 -2.43 3.25
N LEU A 44 -25.29 -2.16 3.54
CA LEU A 44 -24.28 -1.92 2.50
C LEU A 44 -23.48 -3.18 2.23
N GLU A 45 -23.49 -3.60 0.98
CA GLU A 45 -22.67 -4.69 0.50
C GLU A 45 -21.29 -4.18 0.02
N ASP A 46 -20.33 -5.10 -0.01
CA ASP A 46 -19.01 -4.84 -0.59
C ASP A 46 -19.09 -5.06 -2.12
N ASP A 47 -19.68 -4.10 -2.82
CA ASP A 47 -19.86 -4.14 -4.27
C ASP A 47 -18.55 -3.98 -5.03
N PRO A 48 -18.47 -4.40 -6.31
CA PRO A 48 -17.38 -4.01 -7.18
C PRO A 48 -17.22 -2.49 -7.21
N ILE A 49 -15.96 -2.03 -7.30
CA ILE A 49 -15.70 -0.58 -7.35
C ILE A 49 -16.19 0.03 -8.66
N GLU A 50 -16.75 1.22 -8.55
CA GLU A 50 -16.97 2.13 -9.66
C GLU A 50 -15.81 3.14 -9.69
N PHE A 51 -15.36 3.48 -10.88
CA PHE A 51 -14.24 4.39 -11.07
C PHE A 51 -14.45 5.27 -12.31
N GLN A 52 -13.80 6.40 -12.30
CA GLN A 52 -13.86 7.36 -13.41
C GLN A 52 -12.48 7.99 -13.69
N THR A 53 -12.36 8.59 -14.85
CA THR A 53 -11.15 9.33 -15.23
C THR A 53 -10.81 10.39 -14.19
N GLY A 54 -9.55 10.38 -13.75
CA GLY A 54 -9.05 11.31 -12.74
C GLY A 54 -9.05 10.77 -11.32
N ASP A 55 -9.73 9.65 -11.05
CA ASP A 55 -9.62 8.97 -9.76
C ASP A 55 -8.18 8.55 -9.48
N ILE A 56 -7.89 8.36 -8.20
CA ILE A 56 -6.59 7.90 -7.72
C ILE A 56 -6.78 6.57 -6.99
N PHE A 57 -6.10 5.54 -7.49
CA PHE A 57 -5.92 4.28 -6.76
C PHE A 57 -4.62 4.36 -5.96
N LEU A 58 -4.71 4.19 -4.64
CA LEU A 58 -3.57 4.21 -3.73
C LEU A 58 -3.45 2.88 -3.00
N GLY A 59 -2.44 2.09 -3.36
CA GLY A 59 -2.12 0.83 -2.69
C GLY A 59 -1.29 1.09 -1.43
N LEU A 60 -1.95 0.99 -0.26
CA LEU A 60 -1.32 1.23 1.05
C LEU A 60 -0.79 -0.05 1.69
N ASN A 61 -1.26 -1.21 1.27
CA ASN A 61 -0.93 -2.48 1.91
C ASN A 61 0.03 -3.31 1.05
N LEU A 62 1.01 -3.90 1.71
CA LEU A 62 1.93 -4.86 1.11
C LEU A 62 1.22 -6.23 0.99
N ASN A 63 0.40 -6.38 -0.04
CA ASN A 63 -0.25 -7.64 -0.36
C ASN A 63 0.29 -8.17 -1.69
N HIS A 64 1.39 -8.92 -1.61
CA HIS A 64 2.11 -9.43 -2.78
C HIS A 64 1.21 -10.23 -3.73
N HIS A 65 0.42 -11.17 -3.20
CA HIS A 65 -0.41 -12.05 -4.00
C HIS A 65 -1.57 -11.29 -4.65
N ALA A 66 -2.36 -10.56 -3.85
CA ALA A 66 -3.54 -9.88 -4.38
C ALA A 66 -3.17 -8.85 -5.46
N VAL A 67 -2.09 -8.08 -5.27
CA VAL A 67 -1.66 -7.09 -6.27
C VAL A 67 -1.21 -7.78 -7.55
N THR A 68 -0.41 -8.85 -7.45
CA THR A 68 0.08 -9.59 -8.61
C THR A 68 -1.06 -10.24 -9.40
N ASP A 69 -2.04 -10.81 -8.71
CA ASP A 69 -3.21 -11.44 -9.32
C ASP A 69 -4.15 -10.42 -9.99
N GLN A 70 -4.19 -9.19 -9.47
CA GLN A 70 -5.03 -8.10 -9.99
C GLN A 70 -4.34 -7.19 -11.01
N ILE A 71 -3.15 -7.56 -11.51
CA ILE A 71 -2.36 -6.69 -12.40
C ILE A 71 -3.14 -6.27 -13.65
N ARG A 72 -3.91 -7.18 -14.23
CA ARG A 72 -4.76 -6.90 -15.41
C ARG A 72 -5.87 -5.92 -15.10
N TYR A 73 -6.46 -6.02 -13.92
CA TYR A 73 -7.48 -5.09 -13.49
C TYR A 73 -6.89 -3.68 -13.24
N LEU A 74 -5.71 -3.60 -12.66
CA LEU A 74 -4.99 -2.33 -12.52
C LEU A 74 -4.67 -1.70 -13.88
N GLU A 75 -4.34 -2.52 -14.89
CA GLU A 75 -4.18 -2.04 -16.27
C GLU A 75 -5.50 -1.47 -16.84
N VAL A 76 -6.65 -2.10 -16.54
CA VAL A 76 -7.97 -1.58 -16.93
C VAL A 76 -8.24 -0.22 -16.26
N LEU A 77 -8.01 -0.10 -14.95
CA LEU A 77 -8.14 1.18 -14.23
C LEU A 77 -7.29 2.28 -14.88
N ARG A 78 -6.03 1.97 -15.14
CA ARG A 78 -5.10 2.91 -15.76
C ARG A 78 -5.56 3.36 -17.16
N ASN A 79 -6.02 2.41 -17.98
CA ASN A 79 -6.52 2.70 -19.34
C ASN A 79 -7.80 3.54 -19.31
N ALA A 80 -8.59 3.46 -18.25
CA ALA A 80 -9.76 4.31 -18.00
C ALA A 80 -9.41 5.70 -17.42
N GLY A 81 -8.12 5.99 -17.23
CA GLY A 81 -7.65 7.29 -16.76
C GLY A 81 -7.55 7.43 -15.24
N VAL A 82 -7.63 6.31 -14.50
CA VAL A 82 -7.32 6.28 -13.08
C VAL A 82 -5.81 6.35 -12.89
N ARG A 83 -5.34 7.22 -11.99
CA ARG A 83 -3.93 7.31 -11.63
C ARG A 83 -3.59 6.30 -10.54
N ILE A 84 -2.53 5.54 -10.70
CA ILE A 84 -2.18 4.43 -9.80
C ILE A 84 -0.89 4.75 -9.06
N PHE A 85 -0.96 4.69 -7.73
CA PHE A 85 0.18 4.84 -6.84
C PHE A 85 0.24 3.70 -5.83
N PHE A 86 1.46 3.33 -5.42
CA PHE A 86 1.67 2.38 -4.34
C PHE A 86 2.63 2.94 -3.31
N VAL A 87 2.40 2.60 -2.04
CA VAL A 87 3.36 2.84 -0.97
C VAL A 87 4.35 1.69 -0.92
N VAL A 88 5.64 2.03 -0.88
CA VAL A 88 6.75 1.07 -0.70
C VAL A 88 7.34 1.30 0.69
N TYR A 89 7.30 0.26 1.51
CA TYR A 89 7.79 0.31 2.90
C TYR A 89 9.29 0.06 2.96
N ASP A 90 9.77 -0.97 2.30
CA ASP A 90 11.19 -1.33 2.23
C ASP A 90 11.48 -2.28 1.05
N LEU A 91 12.75 -2.58 0.85
CA LEU A 91 13.25 -3.60 -0.06
C LEU A 91 14.05 -4.68 0.72
N LEU A 92 13.92 -4.73 2.03
CA LEU A 92 14.71 -5.62 2.88
C LEU A 92 14.66 -7.09 2.46
N PRO A 93 13.49 -7.66 2.05
CA PRO A 93 13.48 -9.04 1.57
C PRO A 93 14.39 -9.29 0.37
N ILE A 94 14.58 -8.28 -0.50
CA ILE A 94 15.47 -8.37 -1.67
C ILE A 94 16.93 -8.11 -1.27
N LEU A 95 17.17 -7.11 -0.41
CA LEU A 95 18.51 -6.66 -0.05
C LEU A 95 19.22 -7.60 0.92
N ILE A 96 18.49 -8.19 1.86
CA ILE A 96 19.03 -9.10 2.88
C ILE A 96 18.18 -10.38 3.01
N PRO A 97 18.04 -11.17 1.94
CA PRO A 97 17.10 -12.30 1.88
C PRO A 97 17.33 -13.35 2.97
N LYS A 98 18.55 -13.45 3.50
CA LYS A 98 18.91 -14.45 4.51
C LYS A 98 18.18 -14.32 5.85
N VAL A 99 17.60 -13.13 6.15
CA VAL A 99 16.86 -12.88 7.39
C VAL A 99 15.35 -13.07 7.24
N PHE A 100 14.90 -13.44 6.05
CA PHE A 100 13.49 -13.67 5.72
C PHE A 100 13.25 -15.17 5.41
N PRO A 101 12.00 -15.65 5.52
CA PRO A 101 11.65 -16.99 5.06
C PRO A 101 12.02 -17.22 3.59
N PRO A 102 12.45 -18.42 3.20
CA PRO A 102 12.80 -18.72 1.80
C PRO A 102 11.67 -18.36 0.82
N GLY A 103 12.03 -17.72 -0.29
CA GLY A 103 11.09 -17.30 -1.34
C GLY A 103 10.40 -15.95 -1.09
N THR A 104 10.64 -15.30 0.06
CA THR A 104 10.09 -13.96 0.35
C THR A 104 10.70 -12.92 -0.59
N ASP A 105 11.97 -13.04 -0.90
CA ASP A 105 12.71 -12.21 -1.85
C ASP A 105 12.10 -12.26 -3.27
N ASP A 106 11.86 -13.47 -3.78
CA ASP A 106 11.23 -13.67 -5.10
C ASP A 106 9.81 -13.08 -5.14
N LEU A 107 9.06 -13.28 -4.07
CA LEU A 107 7.69 -12.77 -3.94
C LEU A 107 7.67 -11.24 -3.92
N HIS A 108 8.59 -10.64 -3.16
CA HIS A 108 8.72 -9.19 -3.05
C HIS A 108 9.22 -8.57 -4.36
N ASP A 109 10.18 -9.20 -5.03
CA ASP A 109 10.68 -8.78 -6.34
C ASP A 109 9.59 -8.82 -7.41
N LYS A 110 8.80 -9.90 -7.49
CA LYS A 110 7.64 -10.00 -8.39
C LYS A 110 6.62 -8.90 -8.13
N TRP A 111 6.31 -8.64 -6.87
CA TRP A 111 5.40 -7.57 -6.49
C TRP A 111 5.94 -6.21 -6.92
N LEU A 112 7.20 -5.90 -6.62
CA LEU A 112 7.83 -4.63 -6.98
C LEU A 112 7.89 -4.43 -8.50
N LYS A 113 8.20 -5.47 -9.28
CA LYS A 113 8.12 -5.47 -10.74
C LYS A 113 6.70 -5.19 -11.24
N SER A 114 5.71 -5.81 -10.61
CA SER A 114 4.29 -5.66 -10.98
C SER A 114 3.81 -4.24 -10.76
N ILE A 115 4.01 -3.68 -9.56
CA ILE A 115 3.61 -2.30 -9.28
C ILE A 115 4.41 -1.30 -10.11
N SER A 116 5.71 -1.53 -10.31
CA SER A 116 6.55 -0.68 -11.16
C SER A 116 6.07 -0.65 -12.60
N ARG A 117 5.43 -1.70 -13.11
CA ARG A 117 4.88 -1.75 -14.47
C ARG A 117 3.61 -0.94 -14.62
N VAL A 118 2.68 -1.01 -13.68
CA VAL A 118 1.34 -0.44 -13.82
C VAL A 118 1.16 0.93 -13.21
N SER A 119 1.98 1.31 -12.23
CA SER A 119 1.81 2.57 -11.50
C SER A 119 2.29 3.78 -12.27
N ASP A 120 1.69 4.92 -11.99
CA ASP A 120 2.20 6.24 -12.39
C ASP A 120 3.32 6.70 -11.46
N GLY A 121 3.33 6.21 -10.23
CA GLY A 121 4.39 6.47 -9.26
C GLY A 121 4.32 5.55 -8.05
N VAL A 122 5.39 5.58 -7.27
CA VAL A 122 5.47 4.97 -5.94
C VAL A 122 5.85 6.03 -4.91
N VAL A 123 5.38 5.84 -3.69
CA VAL A 123 5.67 6.72 -2.56
C VAL A 123 6.33 5.90 -1.48
N CYS A 124 7.60 6.19 -1.20
CA CYS A 124 8.40 5.46 -0.22
C CYS A 124 8.26 6.08 1.17
N ILE A 125 8.36 5.28 2.22
CA ILE A 125 8.22 5.75 3.60
C ILE A 125 9.42 6.53 4.12
N SER A 126 10.51 6.57 3.36
CA SER A 126 11.71 7.37 3.66
C SER A 126 12.50 7.63 2.38
N ARG A 127 13.42 8.58 2.48
CA ARG A 127 14.37 8.86 1.40
C ARG A 127 15.27 7.65 1.10
N SER A 128 15.74 6.95 2.14
CA SER A 128 16.57 5.75 1.96
C SER A 128 15.85 4.69 1.13
N VAL A 129 14.57 4.42 1.42
CA VAL A 129 13.77 3.48 0.63
C VAL A 129 13.59 3.97 -0.82
N ALA A 130 13.43 5.27 -1.04
CA ALA A 130 13.34 5.82 -2.39
C ALA A 130 14.65 5.67 -3.18
N ASP A 131 15.78 5.83 -2.50
CA ASP A 131 17.11 5.60 -3.08
C ASP A 131 17.30 4.10 -3.44
N ASP A 132 16.90 3.19 -2.55
CA ASP A 132 16.93 1.72 -2.79
C ASP A 132 16.05 1.32 -3.97
N VAL A 133 14.81 1.84 -4.06
CA VAL A 133 13.91 1.62 -5.20
C VAL A 133 14.53 2.13 -6.49
N THR A 134 15.13 3.31 -6.45
CA THR A 134 15.77 3.93 -7.61
C THR A 134 16.92 3.07 -8.13
N GLU A 135 17.76 2.56 -7.22
CA GLU A 135 18.87 1.69 -7.60
C GLU A 135 18.39 0.34 -8.14
N TRP A 136 17.41 -0.27 -7.47
CA TRP A 136 16.80 -1.52 -7.93
C TRP A 136 16.20 -1.38 -9.33
N LEU A 137 15.52 -0.25 -9.63
CA LEU A 137 14.91 -0.01 -10.94
C LEU A 137 15.94 0.06 -12.09
N LYS A 138 17.16 0.52 -11.85
CA LYS A 138 18.20 0.58 -12.88
C LYS A 138 18.53 -0.79 -13.43
N THR A 139 18.53 -1.81 -12.57
CA THR A 139 18.96 -3.16 -12.93
C THR A 139 17.78 -4.10 -13.20
N ASN A 140 16.69 -3.98 -12.41
CA ASN A 140 15.60 -4.94 -12.40
C ASN A 140 14.26 -4.36 -12.87
N GLY A 141 14.22 -3.05 -13.10
CA GLY A 141 12.99 -2.35 -13.45
C GLY A 141 12.43 -2.76 -14.81
N PRO A 142 11.11 -2.77 -14.98
CA PRO A 142 10.48 -3.05 -16.26
C PRO A 142 10.77 -1.92 -17.27
N LYS A 143 10.89 -2.27 -18.55
CA LYS A 143 10.94 -1.26 -19.61
C LYS A 143 9.65 -0.45 -19.63
N ARG A 144 9.74 0.86 -19.59
CA ARG A 144 8.60 1.80 -19.56
C ARG A 144 8.75 2.89 -20.61
N LEU A 145 7.63 3.30 -21.20
CA LEU A 145 7.59 4.46 -22.09
C LEU A 145 7.73 5.78 -21.32
N ARG A 146 7.26 5.81 -20.07
CA ARG A 146 7.38 6.97 -19.17
C ARG A 146 8.08 6.54 -17.89
N PRO A 147 9.02 7.32 -17.37
CA PRO A 147 9.66 7.03 -16.09
C PRO A 147 8.64 6.88 -14.95
N LEU A 148 8.90 5.94 -14.03
CA LEU A 148 8.14 5.83 -12.80
C LEU A 148 8.47 7.03 -11.91
N LYS A 149 7.45 7.73 -11.42
CA LYS A 149 7.64 8.80 -10.44
C LYS A 149 7.94 8.18 -9.08
N ILE A 150 8.99 8.60 -8.43
CA ILE A 150 9.36 8.16 -7.09
C ILE A 150 9.29 9.36 -6.17
N GLY A 151 8.46 9.25 -5.15
CA GLY A 151 8.37 10.21 -4.05
C GLY A 151 8.65 9.52 -2.73
N TRP A 152 8.80 10.31 -1.68
CA TRP A 152 8.96 9.79 -0.32
C TRP A 152 8.34 10.74 0.70
N PHE A 153 8.01 10.21 1.87
CA PHE A 153 7.56 10.97 3.04
C PHE A 153 8.14 10.33 4.30
N HIS A 154 8.16 11.08 5.39
CA HIS A 154 8.48 10.50 6.68
C HIS A 154 7.22 9.94 7.33
N ILE A 155 7.29 8.71 7.82
CA ILE A 155 6.22 8.17 8.66
C ILE A 155 6.17 9.03 9.92
N GLY A 156 5.02 9.67 10.14
CA GLY A 156 4.74 10.37 11.38
C GLY A 156 4.35 9.38 12.49
N ALA A 157 4.63 9.75 13.73
CA ALA A 157 4.11 9.08 14.91
C ALA A 157 3.21 10.06 15.66
N ASP A 158 2.00 9.61 16.01
CA ASP A 158 1.10 10.37 16.89
C ASP A 158 1.49 10.12 18.35
N ILE A 159 2.56 10.80 18.78
CA ILE A 159 3.13 10.61 20.13
C ILE A 159 2.19 11.21 21.19
N GLU A 160 1.53 12.33 20.87
CA GLU A 160 0.67 13.06 21.84
C GLU A 160 -0.61 12.30 22.18
N ASN A 161 -1.20 11.59 21.21
CA ASN A 161 -2.44 10.84 21.40
C ASN A 161 -2.21 9.32 21.45
N SER A 162 -0.94 8.89 21.50
CA SER A 162 -0.60 7.48 21.62
C SER A 162 -0.87 7.00 23.04
N VAL A 163 -1.80 6.08 23.20
CA VAL A 163 -2.02 5.36 24.45
C VAL A 163 -1.24 4.04 24.37
N PRO A 164 -0.21 3.82 25.20
CA PRO A 164 0.48 2.54 25.24
C PRO A 164 -0.51 1.40 25.53
N THR A 165 -0.56 0.42 24.65
CA THR A 165 -1.46 -0.75 24.83
C THR A 165 -0.88 -1.79 25.79
N GLN A 166 0.43 -1.71 26.08
CA GLN A 166 1.15 -2.56 27.02
C GLN A 166 2.14 -1.70 27.80
N GLY A 167 2.33 -2.04 29.08
CA GLY A 167 3.39 -1.43 29.88
C GLY A 167 4.80 -1.76 29.36
N LEU A 168 5.79 -1.27 30.03
CA LEU A 168 7.17 -1.70 29.75
C LEU A 168 7.31 -3.20 30.01
N PRO A 169 8.13 -3.92 29.23
CA PRO A 169 8.46 -5.31 29.50
C PRO A 169 8.98 -5.48 30.94
N ASP A 170 8.74 -6.64 31.55
CA ASP A 170 9.16 -6.90 32.94
C ASP A 170 10.67 -6.77 33.17
N ASP A 171 11.44 -6.96 32.11
CA ASP A 171 12.91 -6.82 32.08
C ASP A 171 13.41 -5.44 31.62
N ALA A 172 12.53 -4.46 31.41
CA ALA A 172 12.87 -3.14 30.89
C ALA A 172 13.97 -2.43 31.73
N SER A 173 13.95 -2.59 33.06
CA SER A 173 14.97 -2.03 33.92
C SER A 173 16.36 -2.67 33.73
N GLN A 174 16.46 -3.89 33.22
CA GLN A 174 17.73 -4.57 32.91
C GLN A 174 18.26 -4.18 31.54
N VAL A 175 17.38 -3.80 30.61
CA VAL A 175 17.73 -3.45 29.23
C VAL A 175 18.08 -1.95 29.11
N LEU A 176 17.50 -1.09 29.97
CA LEU A 176 17.69 0.37 29.94
C LEU A 176 18.83 0.89 30.81
N ASN A 177 19.49 0.05 31.60
CA ASN A 177 20.69 0.34 32.36
C ASN A 177 21.92 -0.23 31.65
#